data_75f2eb08793e2d6e6f51737df47f2946
#
_entry.id   75f2eb08793e2d6e6f51737df47f2946
#
_cell.length_a   1.000
_cell.length_b   1.000
_cell.length_c   1.000
_cell.angle_alpha   90.00
_cell.angle_beta   90.00
_cell.angle_gamma   90.00
#
_symmetry.space_group_name_H-M   'P 1'
#
loop_
_entity.id
_entity.type
_entity.pdbx_description
1 polymer ?
#
loop_
_entity_poly.entity_id
_entity_poly.type
_entity_poly.pdbx_seq_one_letter_code
_entity_poly.pdbx_strand_id
1 'polypeptide(L)'
;MEIQMEEFQFTKRVHNILKIAAEEGESNIIQPVHLFIGMCKEGTGVCSELYMYLFRNVGTDFLEKLSIQKQNHLTNQEYKKIGHYKLSYKTLEVLQIAKKRMERFQQVLMNEGHVIYALFRLDTFIENPQIQKEILRIVDEPRDLAVDLKCFIPAYNDLTCHVRKANSSDFEKLVSFVSEEFGERWLHSIEYGFRTYKENVPIYIAEQEEVIVGFACYDVVGGKKGLFGPMGTAKQNRVKGVGKQLLHCSLHSMKQEGYEYAIIGQAGPVEFYERCCNARLIPIMDY
;
A
#
# COMPACT_ATOMS: atom_id res chain seq x y z
N MET A 1 -12.80 -27.52 6.72
CA MET A 1 -12.85 -26.60 5.57
C MET A 1 -11.41 -26.33 5.16
N GLU A 2 -10.98 -26.82 4.01
CA GLU A 2 -9.62 -26.56 3.54
C GLU A 2 -9.53 -25.12 3.07
N ILE A 3 -8.70 -24.32 3.73
CA ILE A 3 -8.35 -22.97 3.31
C ILE A 3 -7.39 -23.13 2.13
N GLN A 4 -7.78 -22.70 0.95
CA GLN A 4 -6.94 -22.75 -0.26
C GLN A 4 -6.09 -21.46 -0.36
N MET A 5 -4.92 -21.54 -1.04
CA MET A 5 -4.05 -20.36 -1.27
C MET A 5 -4.75 -19.23 -2.05
N GLU A 6 -5.76 -19.56 -2.84
CA GLU A 6 -6.64 -18.59 -3.54
C GLU A 6 -7.38 -17.63 -2.59
N GLU A 7 -7.42 -17.97 -1.27
CA GLU A 7 -8.03 -17.13 -0.25
C GLU A 7 -7.19 -15.91 0.13
N PHE A 8 -5.88 -15.92 -0.13
CA PHE A 8 -4.96 -14.81 0.19
C PHE A 8 -4.29 -14.31 -1.08
N GLN A 9 -4.47 -13.02 -1.36
CA GLN A 9 -3.78 -12.32 -2.43
C GLN A 9 -2.72 -11.38 -1.81
N PHE A 10 -1.47 -11.62 -2.14
CA PHE A 10 -0.34 -10.90 -1.55
C PHE A 10 0.29 -9.92 -2.53
N THR A 11 0.86 -8.81 -2.01
CA THR A 11 1.82 -8.01 -2.75
C THR A 11 3.10 -8.82 -3.02
N LYS A 12 3.92 -8.38 -3.97
CA LYS A 12 5.22 -9.03 -4.23
C LYS A 12 6.12 -9.01 -3.00
N ARG A 13 6.09 -7.91 -2.24
CA ARG A 13 6.87 -7.77 -1.01
C ARG A 13 6.45 -8.79 0.05
N VAL A 14 5.15 -8.99 0.26
CA VAL A 14 4.67 -10.03 1.20
C VAL A 14 5.03 -11.43 0.73
N HIS A 15 5.02 -11.70 -0.58
CA HIS A 15 5.55 -12.98 -1.09
C HIS A 15 7.03 -13.17 -0.77
N ASN A 16 7.85 -12.14 -0.92
CA ASN A 16 9.27 -12.20 -0.53
C ASN A 16 9.42 -12.43 0.98
N ILE A 17 8.64 -11.74 1.81
CA ILE A 17 8.61 -11.92 3.27
C ILE A 17 8.29 -13.38 3.62
N LEU A 18 7.26 -13.97 3.02
CA LEU A 18 6.88 -15.37 3.26
C LEU A 18 7.98 -16.34 2.84
N LYS A 19 8.67 -16.07 1.72
CA LYS A 19 9.80 -16.89 1.26
C LYS A 19 10.94 -16.86 2.27
N ILE A 20 11.38 -15.67 2.69
CA ILE A 20 12.43 -15.51 3.70
C ILE A 20 12.00 -16.14 5.03
N ALA A 21 10.76 -15.92 5.45
CA ALA A 21 10.22 -16.52 6.68
C ALA A 21 10.21 -18.06 6.66
N ALA A 22 10.01 -18.68 5.50
CA ALA A 22 10.09 -20.13 5.35
C ALA A 22 11.54 -20.65 5.48
N GLU A 23 12.52 -19.90 4.98
CA GLU A 23 13.95 -20.22 5.11
C GLU A 23 14.42 -20.08 6.58
N GLU A 24 13.83 -19.18 7.35
CA GLU A 24 14.11 -18.98 8.78
C GLU A 24 13.46 -20.06 9.68
N GLY A 25 12.40 -20.71 9.23
CA GLY A 25 11.65 -21.69 9.99
C GLY A 25 12.33 -23.06 10.05
N GLU A 26 12.45 -23.67 11.23
CA GLU A 26 12.81 -25.09 11.33
C GLU A 26 11.80 -25.95 10.57
N SER A 27 12.28 -26.92 9.80
CA SER A 27 11.43 -27.75 8.93
C SER A 27 10.57 -26.93 7.96
N ASN A 28 10.94 -25.67 7.68
CA ASN A 28 10.21 -24.70 6.87
C ASN A 28 8.80 -24.37 7.39
N ILE A 29 8.57 -24.46 8.72
CA ILE A 29 7.31 -24.07 9.34
C ILE A 29 7.41 -22.59 9.74
N ILE A 30 6.57 -21.75 9.12
CA ILE A 30 6.53 -20.31 9.38
C ILE A 30 5.78 -20.03 10.67
N GLN A 31 6.47 -19.43 11.64
CA GLN A 31 5.91 -18.85 12.86
C GLN A 31 5.70 -17.34 12.71
N PRO A 32 4.90 -16.69 13.56
CA PRO A 32 4.73 -15.23 13.53
C PRO A 32 6.06 -14.45 13.59
N VAL A 33 7.00 -14.87 14.42
CA VAL A 33 8.32 -14.25 14.53
C VAL A 33 9.12 -14.37 13.23
N HIS A 34 8.96 -15.45 12.45
CA HIS A 34 9.61 -15.59 11.16
C HIS A 34 9.09 -14.59 10.14
N LEU A 35 7.78 -14.26 10.16
CA LEU A 35 7.23 -13.19 9.33
C LEU A 35 7.88 -11.84 9.66
N PHE A 36 8.09 -11.54 10.94
CA PHE A 36 8.75 -10.31 11.34
C PHE A 36 10.22 -10.28 10.92
N ILE A 37 10.96 -11.36 11.13
CA ILE A 37 12.34 -11.51 10.64
C ILE A 37 12.39 -11.37 9.12
N GLY A 38 11.48 -12.04 8.41
CA GLY A 38 11.35 -11.94 6.96
C GLY A 38 11.09 -10.52 6.50
N MET A 39 10.26 -9.77 7.22
CA MET A 39 10.00 -8.34 6.94
C MET A 39 11.26 -7.51 7.13
N CYS A 40 12.03 -7.72 8.19
CA CYS A 40 13.29 -7.02 8.40
C CYS A 40 14.36 -7.35 7.35
N LYS A 41 14.37 -8.58 6.81
CA LYS A 41 15.36 -9.04 5.82
C LYS A 41 14.94 -8.78 4.37
N GLU A 42 13.69 -8.43 4.09
CA GLU A 42 13.18 -8.18 2.72
C GLU A 42 13.89 -7.00 2.05
N GLY A 43 14.24 -5.97 2.83
CA GLY A 43 15.23 -4.96 2.44
C GLY A 43 14.76 -3.91 1.44
N THR A 44 13.45 -3.81 1.10
CA THR A 44 12.93 -2.79 0.17
C THR A 44 11.86 -1.92 0.81
N GLY A 45 11.73 -0.68 0.34
CA GLY A 45 10.67 0.25 0.77
C GLY A 45 10.58 0.39 2.29
N VAL A 46 9.39 0.24 2.84
CA VAL A 46 9.14 0.35 4.29
C VAL A 46 9.86 -0.73 5.11
N CYS A 47 10.15 -1.91 4.52
CA CYS A 47 10.90 -2.96 5.19
C CYS A 47 12.37 -2.58 5.41
N SER A 48 12.98 -1.88 4.45
CA SER A 48 14.33 -1.35 4.60
C SER A 48 14.39 -0.28 5.71
N GLU A 49 13.41 0.62 5.75
CA GLU A 49 13.31 1.65 6.79
C GLU A 49 13.07 1.03 8.18
N LEU A 50 12.22 0.03 8.27
CA LEU A 50 12.00 -0.75 9.49
C LEU A 50 13.31 -1.36 10.01
N TYR A 51 14.07 -2.03 9.13
CA TYR A 51 15.35 -2.62 9.51
C TYR A 51 16.31 -1.56 10.06
N MET A 52 16.45 -0.43 9.37
CA MET A 52 17.33 0.67 9.78
C MET A 52 16.90 1.28 11.12
N TYR A 53 15.59 1.43 11.33
CA TYR A 53 15.06 1.90 12.61
C TYR A 53 15.43 0.96 13.76
N LEU A 54 15.19 -0.35 13.59
CA LEU A 54 15.50 -1.36 14.61
C LEU A 54 17.00 -1.47 14.86
N PHE A 55 17.81 -1.46 13.81
CA PHE A 55 19.27 -1.47 13.92
C PHE A 55 19.80 -0.33 14.79
N ARG A 56 19.24 0.87 14.66
CA ARG A 56 19.67 2.06 15.43
C ARG A 56 19.11 2.10 16.86
N ASN A 57 17.86 1.67 17.06
CA ASN A 57 17.13 1.91 18.31
C ASN A 57 17.04 0.67 19.20
N VAL A 58 17.22 -0.53 18.67
CA VAL A 58 17.18 -1.80 19.42
C VAL A 58 18.58 -2.42 19.53
N GLY A 59 19.41 -2.22 18.51
CA GLY A 59 20.78 -2.71 18.48
C GLY A 59 21.06 -3.62 17.27
N THR A 60 22.33 -3.80 16.96
CA THR A 60 22.79 -4.52 15.75
C THR A 60 22.48 -6.02 15.79
N ASP A 61 22.29 -6.56 16.97
CA ASP A 61 22.06 -7.99 17.28
C ASP A 61 20.58 -8.36 17.45
N PHE A 62 19.66 -7.42 17.16
CA PHE A 62 18.22 -7.64 17.41
C PHE A 62 17.64 -8.85 16.66
N LEU A 63 18.09 -9.10 15.43
CA LEU A 63 17.62 -10.26 14.65
C LEU A 63 18.13 -11.58 15.25
N GLU A 64 19.36 -11.60 15.74
CA GLU A 64 19.94 -12.76 16.39
C GLU A 64 19.19 -13.07 17.69
N LYS A 65 18.92 -12.06 18.50
CA LYS A 65 18.11 -12.18 19.74
C LYS A 65 16.72 -12.75 19.47
N LEU A 66 16.03 -12.24 18.42
CA LEU A 66 14.73 -12.77 18.00
C LEU A 66 14.83 -14.25 17.56
N SER A 67 15.90 -14.61 16.86
CA SER A 67 16.12 -15.98 16.42
C SER A 67 16.41 -16.95 17.59
N ILE A 68 17.08 -16.49 18.65
CA ILE A 68 17.38 -17.29 19.87
C ILE A 68 16.10 -17.49 20.70
N GLN A 69 15.28 -16.43 20.91
CA GLN A 69 13.99 -16.56 21.61
C GLN A 69 13.08 -17.61 20.99
N LYS A 70 13.21 -17.82 19.68
CA LYS A 70 12.50 -18.79 18.89
C LYS A 70 12.80 -20.26 19.27
N GLN A 71 14.06 -20.62 19.59
CA GLN A 71 14.48 -22.01 19.83
C GLN A 71 13.84 -22.62 21.10
N ASN A 72 13.41 -21.77 22.05
CA ASN A 72 12.83 -22.22 23.31
C ASN A 72 11.37 -22.70 23.23
N HIS A 73 10.72 -22.61 22.07
CA HIS A 73 9.30 -22.94 21.90
C HIS A 73 9.02 -24.05 20.85
N LEU A 74 10.05 -24.77 20.39
CA LEU A 74 9.95 -25.70 19.27
C LEU A 74 9.91 -27.17 19.73
N THR A 75 8.76 -27.62 20.20
CA THR A 75 8.45 -29.06 20.28
C THR A 75 7.14 -29.35 19.56
N ASN A 76 7.17 -30.25 18.56
CA ASN A 76 6.01 -30.79 17.81
C ASN A 76 4.93 -29.79 17.42
N GLN A 77 5.28 -28.85 16.51
CA GLN A 77 4.31 -27.83 16.08
C GLN A 77 3.44 -28.36 14.94
N GLU A 78 2.14 -28.38 15.21
CA GLU A 78 1.12 -28.59 14.19
C GLU A 78 1.13 -27.42 13.19
N TYR A 79 1.05 -27.74 11.90
CA TYR A 79 1.01 -26.77 10.82
C TYR A 79 -0.07 -27.10 9.81
N LYS A 80 -0.49 -26.10 9.07
CA LYS A 80 -1.33 -26.25 7.90
C LYS A 80 -0.54 -25.88 6.64
N LYS A 81 -0.66 -26.71 5.59
CA LYS A 81 -0.13 -26.37 4.26
C LYS A 81 -1.07 -25.41 3.55
N ILE A 82 -0.52 -24.29 3.07
CA ILE A 82 -1.21 -23.34 2.21
C ILE A 82 -0.32 -23.09 0.99
N GLY A 83 -0.69 -23.69 -0.13
CA GLY A 83 0.18 -23.82 -1.30
C GLY A 83 1.45 -24.60 -0.94
N HIS A 84 2.61 -23.97 -1.16
CA HIS A 84 3.92 -24.57 -0.83
C HIS A 84 4.45 -24.18 0.56
N TYR A 85 3.73 -23.30 1.29
CA TYR A 85 4.14 -22.89 2.64
C TYR A 85 3.52 -23.80 3.72
N LYS A 86 4.30 -24.06 4.77
CA LYS A 86 3.83 -24.66 6.02
C LYS A 86 3.66 -23.56 7.04
N LEU A 87 2.44 -23.27 7.46
CA LEU A 87 2.12 -22.20 8.41
C LEU A 87 1.69 -22.80 9.74
N SER A 88 2.25 -22.32 10.84
CA SER A 88 1.68 -22.63 12.16
C SER A 88 0.26 -22.08 12.27
N TYR A 89 -0.57 -22.62 13.15
CA TYR A 89 -1.92 -22.09 13.34
C TYR A 89 -1.94 -20.62 13.78
N LYS A 90 -0.95 -20.21 14.59
CA LYS A 90 -0.79 -18.78 14.93
C LYS A 90 -0.46 -17.91 13.72
N THR A 91 0.40 -18.38 12.83
CA THR A 91 0.72 -17.65 11.58
C THR A 91 -0.51 -17.55 10.67
N LEU A 92 -1.30 -18.62 10.60
CA LEU A 92 -2.55 -18.59 9.85
C LEU A 92 -3.54 -17.56 10.43
N GLU A 93 -3.64 -17.47 11.75
CA GLU A 93 -4.46 -16.47 12.44
C GLU A 93 -3.98 -15.03 12.14
N VAL A 94 -2.65 -14.80 12.14
CA VAL A 94 -2.06 -13.53 11.69
C VAL A 94 -2.55 -13.17 10.28
N LEU A 95 -2.46 -14.09 9.31
CA LEU A 95 -2.88 -13.82 7.94
C LEU A 95 -4.39 -13.59 7.83
N GLN A 96 -5.22 -14.25 8.64
CA GLN A 96 -6.67 -14.02 8.68
C GLN A 96 -7.01 -12.61 9.21
N ILE A 97 -6.32 -12.15 10.27
CA ILE A 97 -6.48 -10.79 10.80
C ILE A 97 -6.00 -9.76 9.77
N ALA A 98 -4.86 -10.00 9.14
CA ALA A 98 -4.32 -9.15 8.08
C ALA A 98 -5.28 -9.03 6.89
N LYS A 99 -5.93 -10.14 6.49
CA LYS A 99 -6.96 -10.15 5.44
C LYS A 99 -8.16 -9.27 5.81
N LYS A 100 -8.70 -9.43 7.04
CA LYS A 100 -9.81 -8.58 7.51
C LYS A 100 -9.43 -7.10 7.51
N ARG A 101 -8.17 -6.76 7.86
CA ARG A 101 -7.68 -5.39 7.78
C ARG A 101 -7.62 -4.89 6.34
N MET A 102 -7.06 -5.67 5.41
CA MET A 102 -7.01 -5.38 3.97
C MET A 102 -8.43 -5.09 3.43
N GLU A 103 -9.40 -5.95 3.74
CA GLU A 103 -10.80 -5.81 3.31
C GLU A 103 -11.44 -4.53 3.89
N ARG A 104 -11.15 -4.20 5.15
CA ARG A 104 -11.64 -2.96 5.77
C ARG A 104 -11.16 -1.70 5.04
N PHE A 105 -9.92 -1.72 4.52
CA PHE A 105 -9.38 -0.64 3.69
C PHE A 105 -9.70 -0.80 2.21
N GLN A 106 -10.53 -1.79 1.85
CA GLN A 106 -10.97 -2.07 0.48
C GLN A 106 -9.79 -2.29 -0.49
N GLN A 107 -8.69 -2.79 0.05
CA GLN A 107 -7.53 -3.19 -0.75
C GLN A 107 -7.70 -4.63 -1.24
N VAL A 108 -7.09 -4.94 -2.39
CA VAL A 108 -7.19 -6.26 -3.04
C VAL A 108 -6.03 -7.16 -2.64
N LEU A 109 -4.86 -6.57 -2.38
CA LEU A 109 -3.65 -7.30 -2.05
C LEU A 109 -3.26 -7.02 -0.59
N MET A 110 -2.93 -8.08 0.13
CA MET A 110 -2.37 -7.98 1.48
C MET A 110 -0.93 -7.46 1.38
N ASN A 111 -0.68 -6.33 2.03
CA ASN A 111 0.64 -5.70 2.11
C ASN A 111 1.29 -5.91 3.49
N GLU A 112 2.52 -5.46 3.63
CA GLU A 112 3.32 -5.54 4.85
C GLU A 112 2.68 -4.82 6.05
N GLY A 113 1.97 -3.71 5.82
CA GLY A 113 1.23 -2.99 6.86
C GLY A 113 0.11 -3.82 7.48
N HIS A 114 -0.64 -4.57 6.67
CA HIS A 114 -1.66 -5.49 7.17
C HIS A 114 -1.05 -6.60 8.02
N VAL A 115 0.10 -7.13 7.61
CA VAL A 115 0.80 -8.22 8.31
C VAL A 115 1.36 -7.74 9.64
N ILE A 116 2.07 -6.60 9.69
CA ILE A 116 2.64 -6.09 10.95
C ILE A 116 1.56 -5.72 11.97
N TYR A 117 0.46 -5.13 11.51
CA TYR A 117 -0.69 -4.85 12.38
C TYR A 117 -1.24 -6.13 13.03
N ALA A 118 -1.39 -7.19 12.23
CA ALA A 118 -1.90 -8.47 12.73
C ALA A 118 -0.92 -9.15 13.68
N LEU A 119 0.38 -9.07 13.38
CA LEU A 119 1.44 -9.60 14.25
C LEU A 119 1.36 -8.99 15.65
N PHE A 120 1.30 -7.66 15.77
CA PHE A 120 1.28 -6.99 17.08
C PHE A 120 -0.04 -7.14 17.83
N ARG A 121 -1.07 -7.70 17.23
CA ARG A 121 -2.32 -8.06 17.93
C ARG A 121 -2.25 -9.45 18.57
N LEU A 122 -1.40 -10.33 18.08
CA LEU A 122 -1.35 -11.73 18.51
C LEU A 122 -0.08 -12.09 19.24
N ASP A 123 0.99 -11.34 19.03
CA ASP A 123 2.30 -11.67 19.60
C ASP A 123 3.03 -10.43 20.12
N THR A 124 3.76 -10.57 21.20
CA THR A 124 4.45 -9.50 21.94
C THR A 124 5.97 -9.65 21.88
N PHE A 125 6.53 -10.21 20.78
CA PHE A 125 7.99 -10.36 20.66
C PHE A 125 8.77 -9.03 20.64
N ILE A 126 8.09 -7.90 20.53
CA ILE A 126 8.61 -6.56 20.82
C ILE A 126 7.85 -6.02 22.05
N GLU A 127 8.48 -6.03 23.20
CA GLU A 127 7.83 -5.65 24.48
C GLU A 127 7.68 -4.14 24.66
N ASN A 128 8.56 -3.35 24.04
CA ASN A 128 8.55 -1.88 24.19
C ASN A 128 7.42 -1.24 23.37
N PRO A 129 6.39 -0.63 24.01
CA PRO A 129 5.26 -0.04 23.31
C PRO A 129 5.63 1.13 22.39
N GLN A 130 6.68 1.89 22.75
CA GLN A 130 7.14 3.01 21.92
C GLN A 130 7.76 2.48 20.64
N ILE A 131 8.55 1.42 20.71
CA ILE A 131 9.12 0.76 19.52
C ILE A 131 8.01 0.17 18.65
N GLN A 132 7.02 -0.49 19.25
CA GLN A 132 5.85 -1.00 18.50
C GLN A 132 5.13 0.13 17.75
N LYS A 133 4.90 1.26 18.40
CA LYS A 133 4.25 2.43 17.81
C LYS A 133 5.03 2.96 16.62
N GLU A 134 6.35 3.09 16.74
CA GLU A 134 7.19 3.56 15.63
C GLU A 134 7.25 2.55 14.48
N ILE A 135 7.29 1.25 14.76
CA ILE A 135 7.20 0.22 13.73
C ILE A 135 5.88 0.34 12.95
N LEU A 136 4.75 0.53 13.64
CA LEU A 136 3.46 0.73 12.98
C LEU A 136 3.46 2.02 12.14
N ARG A 137 4.05 3.11 12.64
CA ARG A 137 4.20 4.36 11.90
C ARG A 137 5.00 4.16 10.61
N ILE A 138 6.08 3.40 10.66
CA ILE A 138 6.93 3.12 9.50
C ILE A 138 6.22 2.23 8.46
N VAL A 139 5.55 1.15 8.91
CA VAL A 139 5.11 0.06 8.02
C VAL A 139 3.62 0.11 7.68
N ASP A 140 2.76 0.56 8.60
CA ASP A 140 1.30 0.46 8.49
C ASP A 140 0.60 1.80 8.16
N GLU A 141 1.18 2.94 8.54
CA GLU A 141 0.58 4.25 8.24
C GLU A 141 0.78 4.65 6.77
N PRO A 142 -0.14 5.50 6.23
CA PRO A 142 0.04 6.03 4.87
C PRO A 142 1.36 6.80 4.72
N ARG A 143 2.00 6.65 3.57
CA ARG A 143 3.35 7.16 3.31
C ARG A 143 3.35 8.14 2.14
N ASP A 144 4.31 9.05 2.16
CA ASP A 144 4.59 9.91 1.03
C ASP A 144 5.66 9.29 0.12
N LEU A 145 5.46 9.43 -1.19
CA LEU A 145 6.42 8.94 -2.19
C LEU A 145 6.75 10.04 -3.20
N ALA A 146 7.98 10.00 -3.71
CA ALA A 146 8.43 10.87 -4.80
C ALA A 146 8.48 10.10 -6.12
N VAL A 147 8.07 10.76 -7.21
CA VAL A 147 8.18 10.25 -8.59
C VAL A 147 9.07 11.21 -9.38
N ASP A 148 10.12 10.68 -10.01
CA ASP A 148 10.93 11.42 -10.99
C ASP A 148 10.19 11.49 -12.33
N LEU A 149 9.62 12.64 -12.64
CA LEU A 149 8.85 12.85 -13.87
C LEU A 149 9.74 12.99 -15.11
N LYS A 150 11.02 13.33 -14.97
CA LYS A 150 11.95 13.39 -16.11
C LYS A 150 12.09 12.01 -16.75
N CYS A 151 12.24 10.99 -15.92
CA CYS A 151 12.37 9.60 -16.35
C CYS A 151 11.04 8.88 -16.55
N PHE A 152 9.91 9.50 -16.17
CA PHE A 152 8.59 8.88 -16.26
C PHE A 152 8.13 8.76 -17.73
N ILE A 153 7.76 7.54 -18.11
CA ILE A 153 7.16 7.21 -19.42
C ILE A 153 5.75 6.67 -19.16
N PRO A 154 4.71 7.36 -19.64
CA PRO A 154 3.35 6.87 -19.48
C PRO A 154 3.14 5.57 -20.26
N ALA A 155 2.44 4.62 -19.66
CA ALA A 155 2.01 3.40 -20.33
C ALA A 155 0.48 3.33 -20.27
N TYR A 156 -0.16 3.33 -21.43
CA TYR A 156 -1.60 3.24 -21.57
C TYR A 156 -1.98 1.81 -21.95
N ASN A 157 -3.06 1.32 -21.39
CA ASN A 157 -3.62 0.01 -21.72
C ASN A 157 -4.94 0.21 -22.45
N ASP A 158 -5.30 -0.73 -23.33
CA ASP A 158 -6.65 -0.80 -23.85
C ASP A 158 -7.59 -1.23 -22.72
N LEU A 159 -8.40 -0.29 -22.25
CA LEU A 159 -9.38 -0.50 -21.19
C LEU A 159 -10.80 -0.45 -21.79
N THR A 160 -11.72 -1.12 -21.12
CA THR A 160 -13.16 -1.01 -21.43
C THR A 160 -13.77 0.30 -20.95
N CYS A 161 -12.99 1.17 -20.31
CA CYS A 161 -13.39 2.50 -19.84
C CYS A 161 -12.57 3.59 -20.53
N HIS A 162 -13.18 4.77 -20.70
CA HIS A 162 -12.53 5.95 -21.24
C HIS A 162 -11.95 6.82 -20.10
N VAL A 163 -10.66 7.16 -20.20
CA VAL A 163 -9.99 8.07 -19.24
C VAL A 163 -9.74 9.41 -19.91
N ARG A 164 -10.26 10.48 -19.33
CA ARG A 164 -10.13 11.85 -19.85
C ARG A 164 -9.98 12.87 -18.72
N LYS A 165 -9.54 14.06 -19.05
CA LYS A 165 -9.55 15.21 -18.14
C LYS A 165 -11.00 15.63 -17.86
N ALA A 166 -11.31 15.97 -16.61
CA ALA A 166 -12.61 16.48 -16.22
C ALA A 166 -12.82 17.90 -16.75
N ASN A 167 -14.06 18.24 -17.04
CA ASN A 167 -14.51 19.58 -17.40
C ASN A 167 -15.63 20.05 -16.45
N SER A 168 -16.06 21.30 -16.57
CA SER A 168 -17.04 21.89 -15.65
C SER A 168 -18.36 21.13 -15.52
N SER A 169 -18.81 20.43 -16.57
CA SER A 169 -20.05 19.64 -16.57
C SER A 169 -19.94 18.34 -15.78
N ASP A 170 -18.73 17.91 -15.41
CA ASP A 170 -18.49 16.68 -14.65
C ASP A 170 -18.60 16.90 -13.15
N PHE A 171 -18.67 18.15 -12.68
CA PHE A 171 -18.58 18.49 -11.25
C PHE A 171 -19.59 17.73 -10.39
N GLU A 172 -20.89 17.86 -10.70
CA GLU A 172 -21.95 17.24 -9.91
C GLU A 172 -21.84 15.69 -9.92
N LYS A 173 -21.55 15.10 -11.10
CA LYS A 173 -21.37 13.67 -11.23
C LYS A 173 -20.18 13.17 -10.41
N LEU A 174 -19.07 13.89 -10.41
CA LEU A 174 -17.86 13.51 -9.69
C LEU A 174 -18.06 13.67 -8.17
N VAL A 175 -18.69 14.74 -7.72
CA VAL A 175 -19.02 14.95 -6.30
C VAL A 175 -19.92 13.82 -5.79
N SER A 176 -20.98 13.46 -6.52
CA SER A 176 -21.86 12.33 -6.17
C SER A 176 -21.07 11.02 -6.07
N PHE A 177 -20.30 10.69 -7.09
CA PHE A 177 -19.46 9.49 -7.11
C PHE A 177 -18.51 9.41 -5.91
N VAL A 178 -17.82 10.53 -5.61
CA VAL A 178 -16.84 10.56 -4.51
C VAL A 178 -17.55 10.46 -3.15
N SER A 179 -18.66 11.14 -2.98
CA SER A 179 -19.45 11.07 -1.75
C SER A 179 -19.97 9.65 -1.47
N GLU A 180 -20.50 8.97 -2.48
CA GLU A 180 -21.03 7.61 -2.38
C GLU A 180 -19.94 6.56 -2.12
N GLU A 181 -18.81 6.64 -2.84
CA GLU A 181 -17.74 5.63 -2.78
C GLU A 181 -16.77 5.86 -1.61
N PHE A 182 -16.48 7.11 -1.23
CA PHE A 182 -15.38 7.47 -0.32
C PHE A 182 -15.82 8.37 0.84
N GLY A 183 -17.07 8.86 0.83
CA GLY A 183 -17.57 9.84 1.80
C GLY A 183 -17.03 11.25 1.53
N GLU A 184 -17.18 12.14 2.50
CA GLU A 184 -16.90 13.58 2.33
C GLU A 184 -15.41 13.95 2.34
N ARG A 185 -14.54 13.02 2.68
CA ARG A 185 -13.12 13.27 2.96
C ARG A 185 -12.38 14.05 1.86
N TRP A 186 -12.74 13.83 0.59
CA TRP A 186 -12.03 14.41 -0.56
C TRP A 186 -12.82 15.49 -1.31
N LEU A 187 -14.08 15.73 -0.92
CA LEU A 187 -14.96 16.69 -1.61
C LEU A 187 -14.36 18.09 -1.66
N HIS A 188 -13.82 18.59 -0.54
CA HIS A 188 -13.18 19.90 -0.50
C HIS A 188 -12.04 20.07 -1.51
N SER A 189 -11.23 19.02 -1.73
CA SER A 189 -10.15 19.07 -2.72
C SER A 189 -10.68 19.10 -4.15
N ILE A 190 -11.76 18.37 -4.43
CA ILE A 190 -12.42 18.35 -5.75
C ILE A 190 -13.04 19.71 -6.03
N GLU A 191 -13.83 20.26 -5.10
CA GLU A 191 -14.43 21.59 -5.19
C GLU A 191 -13.37 22.68 -5.41
N TYR A 192 -12.25 22.60 -4.66
CA TYR A 192 -11.13 23.51 -4.85
C TYR A 192 -10.58 23.44 -6.27
N GLY A 193 -10.41 22.24 -6.82
CA GLY A 193 -9.91 22.00 -8.18
C GLY A 193 -10.80 22.70 -9.23
N PHE A 194 -12.11 22.44 -9.21
CA PHE A 194 -13.05 23.05 -10.16
C PHE A 194 -13.14 24.56 -10.00
N ARG A 195 -13.24 25.07 -8.77
CA ARG A 195 -13.34 26.50 -8.50
C ARG A 195 -12.11 27.27 -8.95
N THR A 196 -10.91 26.70 -8.74
CA THR A 196 -9.64 27.41 -8.97
C THR A 196 -9.20 27.35 -10.43
N TYR A 197 -9.34 26.19 -11.08
CA TYR A 197 -8.75 25.96 -12.39
C TYR A 197 -9.75 26.06 -13.57
N LYS A 198 -11.04 26.16 -13.29
CA LYS A 198 -12.12 26.43 -14.26
C LYS A 198 -12.05 25.60 -15.55
N GLU A 199 -11.23 26.02 -16.55
CA GLU A 199 -11.14 25.37 -17.85
C GLU A 199 -10.11 24.22 -17.89
N ASN A 200 -9.06 24.27 -17.08
CA ASN A 200 -8.00 23.25 -17.08
C ASN A 200 -7.93 22.53 -15.73
N VAL A 201 -9.04 21.91 -15.32
CA VAL A 201 -9.18 21.24 -14.03
C VAL A 201 -8.14 20.12 -13.91
N PRO A 202 -7.26 20.10 -12.86
CA PRO A 202 -6.24 19.09 -12.70
C PRO A 202 -6.81 17.78 -12.11
N ILE A 203 -7.86 17.28 -12.74
CA ILE A 203 -8.58 16.06 -12.36
C ILE A 203 -8.81 15.21 -13.60
N TYR A 204 -8.49 13.93 -13.51
CA TYR A 204 -8.83 12.91 -14.48
C TYR A 204 -9.98 12.06 -13.96
N ILE A 205 -10.92 11.69 -14.86
CA ILE A 205 -12.00 10.75 -14.57
C ILE A 205 -11.90 9.56 -15.52
N ALA A 206 -12.33 8.41 -15.03
CA ALA A 206 -12.54 7.21 -15.82
C ALA A 206 -14.04 6.95 -15.90
N GLU A 207 -14.55 6.77 -17.12
CA GLU A 207 -15.96 6.54 -17.41
C GLU A 207 -16.17 5.20 -18.11
N GLN A 208 -17.20 4.49 -17.68
CA GLN A 208 -17.73 3.30 -18.36
C GLN A 208 -19.24 3.51 -18.55
N GLU A 209 -19.70 3.44 -19.80
CA GLU A 209 -21.13 3.66 -20.13
C GLU A 209 -21.68 4.97 -19.53
N GLU A 210 -20.90 6.07 -19.63
CA GLU A 210 -21.23 7.40 -19.11
C GLU A 210 -21.27 7.52 -17.55
N VAL A 211 -20.93 6.43 -16.84
CA VAL A 211 -20.82 6.42 -15.37
C VAL A 211 -19.36 6.58 -14.95
N ILE A 212 -19.09 7.46 -14.00
CA ILE A 212 -17.75 7.61 -13.44
C ILE A 212 -17.42 6.39 -12.59
N VAL A 213 -16.31 5.71 -12.92
CA VAL A 213 -15.81 4.52 -12.21
C VAL A 213 -14.46 4.77 -11.52
N GLY A 214 -13.91 5.97 -11.64
CA GLY A 214 -12.68 6.36 -10.97
C GLY A 214 -12.26 7.79 -11.26
N PHE A 215 -11.38 8.31 -10.44
CA PHE A 215 -10.81 9.64 -10.59
C PHE A 215 -9.40 9.72 -10.05
N ALA A 216 -8.62 10.71 -10.49
CA ALA A 216 -7.34 11.08 -9.91
C ALA A 216 -7.13 12.58 -10.05
N CYS A 217 -6.59 13.19 -9.01
CA CYS A 217 -6.33 14.63 -8.94
C CYS A 217 -4.83 14.92 -8.79
N TYR A 218 -4.43 16.14 -9.14
CA TYR A 218 -3.16 16.71 -8.73
C TYR A 218 -3.34 18.21 -8.46
N ASP A 219 -2.49 18.81 -7.64
CA ASP A 219 -2.50 20.24 -7.28
C ASP A 219 -3.78 20.75 -6.58
N VAL A 220 -4.65 19.88 -6.10
CA VAL A 220 -5.94 20.28 -5.49
C VAL A 220 -5.94 20.25 -3.97
N VAL A 221 -4.99 19.60 -3.34
CA VAL A 221 -4.93 19.47 -1.88
C VAL A 221 -4.26 20.70 -1.26
N GLY A 222 -5.05 21.56 -0.63
CA GLY A 222 -4.55 22.76 0.03
C GLY A 222 -3.77 23.72 -0.87
N GLY A 223 -4.02 23.68 -2.17
CA GLY A 223 -3.31 24.49 -3.17
C GLY A 223 -1.83 24.17 -3.36
N LYS A 224 -1.36 23.05 -2.83
CA LYS A 224 0.03 22.61 -2.93
C LYS A 224 0.33 22.11 -4.35
N LYS A 225 1.33 22.73 -4.98
CA LYS A 225 1.82 22.36 -6.30
C LYS A 225 2.70 21.11 -6.24
N GLY A 226 2.62 20.28 -7.29
CA GLY A 226 3.40 19.04 -7.39
C GLY A 226 2.86 17.88 -6.56
N LEU A 227 1.72 18.03 -5.90
CA LEU A 227 1.09 16.99 -5.08
C LEU A 227 0.06 16.21 -5.90
N PHE A 228 0.30 14.93 -6.11
CA PHE A 228 -0.65 13.98 -6.70
C PHE A 228 -1.57 13.40 -5.63
N GLY A 229 -2.85 13.34 -5.92
CA GLY A 229 -3.93 12.84 -5.08
C GLY A 229 -4.99 13.92 -4.80
N PRO A 230 -6.16 13.51 -4.31
CA PRO A 230 -6.63 12.15 -4.08
C PRO A 230 -6.87 11.35 -5.37
N MET A 231 -6.91 10.02 -5.23
CA MET A 231 -7.26 9.09 -6.31
C MET A 231 -8.10 7.95 -5.74
N GLY A 232 -9.14 7.55 -6.49
CA GLY A 232 -9.98 6.43 -6.14
C GLY A 232 -10.65 5.77 -7.35
N THR A 233 -11.02 4.49 -7.18
CA THR A 233 -11.80 3.73 -8.18
C THR A 233 -12.99 3.07 -7.51
N ALA A 234 -14.10 2.90 -8.23
CA ALA A 234 -15.31 2.26 -7.73
C ALA A 234 -15.02 0.92 -7.03
N LYS A 235 -15.76 0.63 -5.97
CA LYS A 235 -15.63 -0.61 -5.19
C LYS A 235 -16.23 -1.80 -5.92
N GLN A 236 -17.41 -1.60 -6.47
CA GLN A 236 -18.12 -2.59 -7.28
C GLN A 236 -17.75 -2.41 -8.75
N ASN A 237 -17.75 -3.51 -9.50
CA ASN A 237 -17.40 -3.49 -10.94
C ASN A 237 -16.04 -2.87 -11.25
N ARG A 238 -15.05 -3.11 -10.40
CA ARG A 238 -13.71 -2.54 -10.54
C ARG A 238 -13.05 -3.01 -11.84
N VAL A 239 -12.92 -2.12 -12.80
CA VAL A 239 -12.20 -2.39 -14.06
C VAL A 239 -10.71 -2.47 -13.77
N LYS A 240 -10.10 -3.61 -14.11
CA LYS A 240 -8.66 -3.84 -13.89
C LYS A 240 -7.82 -2.85 -14.70
N GLY A 241 -6.91 -2.13 -14.05
CA GLY A 241 -5.98 -1.21 -14.69
C GLY A 241 -6.41 0.26 -14.69
N VAL A 242 -7.67 0.59 -14.36
CA VAL A 242 -8.16 1.98 -14.30
C VAL A 242 -7.31 2.86 -13.40
N GLY A 243 -7.01 2.43 -12.17
CA GLY A 243 -6.19 3.21 -11.25
C GLY A 243 -4.79 3.51 -11.81
N LYS A 244 -4.16 2.54 -12.49
CA LYS A 244 -2.87 2.75 -13.15
C LYS A 244 -2.99 3.79 -14.28
N GLN A 245 -4.03 3.73 -15.09
CA GLN A 245 -4.20 4.66 -16.20
C GLN A 245 -4.49 6.08 -15.72
N LEU A 246 -5.36 6.25 -14.71
CA LEU A 246 -5.61 7.55 -14.06
C LEU A 246 -4.31 8.16 -13.50
N LEU A 247 -3.50 7.36 -12.80
CA LEU A 247 -2.19 7.77 -12.30
C LEU A 247 -1.28 8.23 -13.46
N HIS A 248 -1.19 7.44 -14.54
CA HIS A 248 -0.33 7.75 -15.67
C HIS A 248 -0.76 9.01 -16.44
N CYS A 249 -2.07 9.21 -16.63
CA CYS A 249 -2.60 10.43 -17.26
C CYS A 249 -2.26 11.66 -16.41
N SER A 250 -2.45 11.58 -15.08
CA SER A 250 -2.15 12.70 -14.18
C SER A 250 -0.67 13.04 -14.14
N LEU A 251 0.21 12.04 -13.95
CA LEU A 251 1.67 12.25 -13.93
C LEU A 251 2.19 12.76 -15.28
N HIS A 252 1.60 12.31 -16.39
CA HIS A 252 1.96 12.81 -17.72
C HIS A 252 1.59 14.29 -17.87
N SER A 253 0.41 14.70 -17.44
CA SER A 253 0.03 16.12 -17.43
C SER A 253 0.96 16.96 -16.56
N MET A 254 1.27 16.51 -15.36
CA MET A 254 2.22 17.20 -14.49
C MET A 254 3.58 17.38 -15.19
N LYS A 255 4.10 16.34 -15.86
CA LYS A 255 5.32 16.42 -16.66
C LYS A 255 5.20 17.47 -17.78
N GLN A 256 4.09 17.48 -18.51
CA GLN A 256 3.85 18.47 -19.60
C GLN A 256 3.71 19.90 -19.07
N GLU A 257 3.21 20.07 -17.84
CA GLU A 257 3.12 21.36 -17.14
C GLU A 257 4.46 21.80 -16.54
N GLY A 258 5.55 21.04 -16.74
CA GLY A 258 6.92 21.40 -16.37
C GLY A 258 7.37 20.91 -15.00
N TYR A 259 6.60 20.06 -14.32
CA TYR A 259 7.06 19.44 -13.08
C TYR A 259 8.19 18.44 -13.34
N GLU A 260 9.27 18.54 -12.58
CA GLU A 260 10.37 17.56 -12.60
C GLU A 260 10.09 16.37 -11.66
N TYR A 261 9.32 16.61 -10.58
CA TYR A 261 8.93 15.62 -9.58
C TYR A 261 7.45 15.75 -9.24
N ALA A 262 6.85 14.63 -8.86
CA ALA A 262 5.55 14.59 -8.22
C ALA A 262 5.66 13.93 -6.84
N ILE A 263 4.91 14.45 -5.87
CA ILE A 263 4.76 13.83 -4.56
C ILE A 263 3.40 13.13 -4.51
N ILE A 264 3.40 11.85 -4.24
CA ILE A 264 2.18 11.09 -3.96
C ILE A 264 1.97 11.13 -2.46
N GLY A 265 1.00 11.93 -2.02
CA GLY A 265 0.76 12.17 -0.60
C GLY A 265 -0.12 11.09 0.03
N GLN A 266 0.25 10.66 1.24
CA GLN A 266 -0.55 9.77 2.09
C GLN A 266 -1.00 8.48 1.38
N ALA A 267 -0.08 7.85 0.65
CA ALA A 267 -0.33 6.61 -0.08
C ALA A 267 -0.51 5.41 0.89
N GLY A 268 -1.65 4.75 0.83
CA GLY A 268 -1.87 3.50 1.53
C GLY A 268 -1.20 2.31 0.82
N PRO A 269 -1.46 2.07 -0.49
CA PRO A 269 -0.88 0.96 -1.23
C PRO A 269 0.49 1.36 -1.84
N VAL A 270 1.54 1.48 -1.02
CA VAL A 270 2.89 1.92 -1.42
C VAL A 270 3.40 1.14 -2.63
N GLU A 271 3.35 -0.20 -2.59
CA GLU A 271 3.85 -1.05 -3.68
C GLU A 271 3.13 -0.82 -5.02
N PHE A 272 1.86 -0.39 -5.00
CA PHE A 272 1.15 -0.04 -6.23
C PHE A 272 1.85 1.10 -6.98
N TYR A 273 2.24 2.16 -6.29
CA TYR A 273 2.91 3.31 -6.90
C TYR A 273 4.36 2.99 -7.29
N GLU A 274 5.08 2.23 -6.45
CA GLU A 274 6.43 1.75 -6.80
C GLU A 274 6.41 0.98 -8.13
N ARG A 275 5.44 0.10 -8.34
CA ARG A 275 5.31 -0.72 -9.56
C ARG A 275 4.75 0.04 -10.75
N CYS A 276 3.82 0.97 -10.53
CA CYS A 276 3.15 1.66 -11.65
C CYS A 276 3.94 2.83 -12.19
N CYS A 277 4.64 3.57 -11.35
CA CYS A 277 5.36 4.78 -11.76
C CYS A 277 6.77 4.90 -11.18
N ASN A 278 7.34 3.81 -10.70
CA ASN A 278 8.66 3.79 -10.09
C ASN A 278 8.82 4.83 -8.95
N ALA A 279 7.73 5.04 -8.21
CA ALA A 279 7.73 5.92 -7.05
C ALA A 279 8.71 5.42 -5.99
N ARG A 280 9.34 6.35 -5.30
CA ARG A 280 10.30 6.06 -4.22
C ARG A 280 9.76 6.57 -2.90
N LEU A 281 9.84 5.74 -1.88
CA LEU A 281 9.44 6.08 -0.53
C LEU A 281 10.24 7.28 -0.01
N ILE A 282 9.52 8.24 0.59
CA ILE A 282 10.14 9.31 1.36
C ILE A 282 10.26 8.80 2.80
N PRO A 283 11.49 8.62 3.33
CA PRO A 283 11.67 8.16 4.71
C PRO A 283 11.05 9.12 5.73
N ILE A 284 10.50 8.57 6.80
CA ILE A 284 9.93 9.36 7.92
C ILE A 284 10.79 9.31 9.18
N MET A 285 11.92 8.57 9.13
CA MET A 285 12.85 8.58 10.25
C MET A 285 13.52 9.94 10.38
N ASP A 286 13.48 10.50 11.57
CA ASP A 286 14.30 11.65 11.93
C ASP A 286 15.78 11.17 12.06
N TYR A 287 16.67 11.87 11.38
CA TYR A 287 18.09 11.57 11.35
C TYR A 287 18.85 12.32 12.44
#